data_47b815875ec33b779ab5557bc13fc737
#
_entry.id   47b815875ec33b779ab5557bc13fc737
#
_cell.length_a   1.000
_cell.length_b   1.000
_cell.length_c   1.000
_cell.angle_alpha   90.00
_cell.angle_beta   90.00
_cell.angle_gamma   90.00
#
_symmetry.space_group_name_H-M   'P 1'
#
loop_
_entity.id
_entity.type
_entity.pdbx_description
1 polymer ?
#
loop_
_entity_poly.entity_id
_entity_poly.type
_entity_poly.pdbx_seq_one_letter_code
_entity_poly.pdbx_strand_id
1 'polypeptide(L)'
;MTELAIVYASVLNGLTMGAVYALIALGLTLIYGVLHIINFAHGAALMMALYGVYGLKESFGLDPYASLPVMIPAMFGVGYVLQRWVIQKASHGKDENILLVTLGLAIVLENLALLWFKSDTRTIDMAYTLATLELGSATIALPKLIAFAGALVVSALLWLVMSKTDLGRAIRAVAREKVGAQLMGIDVAHVYAMSFGIGLACLGAAACFLLPAYYVNPDRKSTRLNSSHTDIS
;
A
#
# COMPACT_ATOMS: atom_id res chain seq x y z
N MET A 1 -10.45 8.97 -32.99
CA MET A 1 -9.16 8.71 -32.34
C MET A 1 -8.62 7.40 -32.88
N THR A 2 -7.39 7.37 -33.35
CA THR A 2 -6.79 6.18 -33.93
C THR A 2 -6.64 5.08 -32.85
N GLU A 3 -6.79 3.81 -33.21
CA GLU A 3 -6.62 2.66 -32.30
C GLU A 3 -5.28 2.73 -31.53
N LEU A 4 -4.23 3.22 -32.17
CA LEU A 4 -2.93 3.47 -31.58
C LEU A 4 -2.98 4.43 -30.38
N ALA A 5 -3.80 5.48 -30.43
CA ALA A 5 -3.92 6.42 -29.29
C ALA A 5 -4.61 5.77 -28.08
N ILE A 6 -5.57 4.87 -28.31
CA ILE A 6 -6.25 4.12 -27.24
C ILE A 6 -5.26 3.14 -26.59
N VAL A 7 -4.48 2.41 -27.39
CA VAL A 7 -3.45 1.49 -26.88
C VAL A 7 -2.40 2.25 -26.08
N TYR A 8 -1.90 3.38 -26.58
CA TYR A 8 -0.93 4.21 -25.88
C TYR A 8 -1.46 4.72 -24.52
N ALA A 9 -2.69 5.23 -24.49
CA ALA A 9 -3.31 5.68 -23.25
C ALA A 9 -3.53 4.53 -22.24
N SER A 10 -3.89 3.33 -22.74
CA SER A 10 -4.07 2.14 -21.90
C SER A 10 -2.77 1.65 -21.30
N VAL A 11 -1.68 1.63 -22.07
CA VAL A 11 -0.34 1.25 -21.58
C VAL A 11 0.14 2.23 -20.51
N LEU A 12 0.01 3.53 -20.74
CA LEU A 12 0.41 4.55 -19.75
C LEU A 12 -0.41 4.45 -18.46
N ASN A 13 -1.73 4.26 -18.55
CA ASN A 13 -2.57 4.05 -17.38
C ASN A 13 -2.20 2.75 -16.64
N GLY A 14 -1.94 1.67 -17.36
CA GLY A 14 -1.49 0.41 -16.78
C GLY A 14 -0.14 0.54 -16.06
N LEU A 15 0.82 1.24 -16.65
CA LEU A 15 2.14 1.46 -16.07
C LEU A 15 2.07 2.29 -14.78
N THR A 16 1.30 3.37 -14.78
CA THR A 16 1.16 4.25 -13.62
C THR A 16 0.50 3.54 -12.43
N MET A 17 -0.55 2.75 -12.69
CA MET A 17 -1.19 1.94 -11.65
C MET A 17 -0.31 0.77 -11.22
N GLY A 18 0.36 0.12 -12.17
CA GLY A 18 1.27 -0.99 -11.92
C GLY A 18 2.40 -0.64 -10.95
N ALA A 19 2.91 0.60 -10.97
CA ALA A 19 3.95 1.03 -10.04
C ALA A 19 3.47 1.07 -8.58
N VAL A 20 2.24 1.48 -8.31
CA VAL A 20 1.68 1.47 -6.94
C VAL A 20 1.45 0.04 -6.47
N TYR A 21 0.91 -0.83 -7.34
CA TYR A 21 0.78 -2.25 -7.01
C TYR A 21 2.12 -2.94 -6.83
N ALA A 22 3.15 -2.55 -7.60
CA ALA A 22 4.51 -3.04 -7.41
C ALA A 22 5.06 -2.64 -6.03
N LEU A 23 4.77 -1.43 -5.54
CA LEU A 23 5.17 -1.01 -4.20
C LEU A 23 4.51 -1.86 -3.10
N ILE A 24 3.21 -2.18 -3.24
CA ILE A 24 2.50 -3.11 -2.35
C ILE A 24 3.16 -4.50 -2.37
N ALA A 25 3.44 -5.01 -3.58
CA ALA A 25 4.08 -6.30 -3.76
C ALA A 25 5.51 -6.33 -3.21
N LEU A 26 6.28 -5.24 -3.32
CA LEU A 26 7.61 -5.12 -2.73
C LEU A 26 7.57 -5.27 -1.20
N GLY A 27 6.59 -4.63 -0.54
CA GLY A 27 6.37 -4.80 0.90
C GLY A 27 6.12 -6.25 1.28
N LEU A 28 5.23 -6.94 0.55
CA LEU A 28 4.94 -8.36 0.76
C LEU A 28 6.15 -9.25 0.48
N THR A 29 6.87 -8.98 -0.61
CA THR A 29 8.06 -9.73 -1.02
C THR A 29 9.17 -9.62 0.03
N LEU A 30 9.34 -8.44 0.64
CA LEU A 30 10.30 -8.26 1.72
C LEU A 30 9.95 -9.12 2.93
N ILE A 31 8.68 -9.10 3.35
CA ILE A 31 8.21 -9.91 4.48
C ILE A 31 8.39 -11.40 4.17
N TYR A 32 7.93 -11.85 3.00
CA TYR A 32 8.05 -13.25 2.57
C TYR A 32 9.51 -13.69 2.45
N GLY A 33 10.38 -12.85 1.89
CA GLY A 33 11.80 -13.18 1.70
C GLY A 33 12.56 -13.41 2.99
N VAL A 34 12.06 -12.91 4.12
CA VAL A 34 12.71 -13.05 5.43
C VAL A 34 12.05 -14.12 6.29
N LEU A 35 10.73 -14.16 6.32
CA LEU A 35 9.97 -15.10 7.12
C LEU A 35 9.71 -16.43 6.38
N HIS A 36 9.81 -16.46 5.05
CA HIS A 36 9.44 -17.57 4.15
C HIS A 36 7.99 -18.05 4.30
N ILE A 37 7.11 -17.17 4.81
CA ILE A 37 5.70 -17.46 5.07
C ILE A 37 4.84 -16.34 4.50
N ILE A 38 3.71 -16.73 3.89
CA ILE A 38 2.76 -15.77 3.34
C ILE A 38 2.03 -15.07 4.48
N ASN A 39 2.06 -13.74 4.47
CA ASN A 39 1.32 -12.92 5.43
C ASN A 39 -0.10 -12.63 4.92
N PHE A 40 -1.10 -13.36 5.43
CA PHE A 40 -2.50 -13.12 5.05
C PHE A 40 -3.05 -11.78 5.55
N ALA A 41 -2.47 -11.20 6.59
CA ALA A 41 -2.89 -9.88 7.10
C ALA A 41 -2.46 -8.71 6.20
N HIS A 42 -1.69 -8.95 5.12
CA HIS A 42 -1.14 -7.88 4.28
C HIS A 42 -2.24 -7.03 3.60
N GLY A 43 -3.28 -7.69 3.06
CA GLY A 43 -4.43 -7.01 2.46
C GLY A 43 -5.25 -6.20 3.48
N ALA A 44 -5.52 -6.80 4.65
CA ALA A 44 -6.22 -6.12 5.74
C ALA A 44 -5.41 -4.93 6.27
N ALA A 45 -4.07 -5.04 6.32
CA ALA A 45 -3.19 -3.93 6.70
C ALA A 45 -3.22 -2.80 5.65
N LEU A 46 -3.29 -3.12 4.35
CA LEU A 46 -3.48 -2.10 3.31
C LEU A 46 -4.81 -1.37 3.48
N MET A 47 -5.89 -2.10 3.74
CA MET A 47 -7.20 -1.51 4.01
C MET A 47 -7.14 -0.57 5.23
N MET A 48 -6.51 -0.98 6.33
CA MET A 48 -6.30 -0.13 7.51
C MET A 48 -5.46 1.11 7.18
N ALA A 49 -4.44 0.99 6.34
CA ALA A 49 -3.65 2.12 5.88
C ALA A 49 -4.50 3.12 5.06
N LEU A 50 -5.37 2.63 4.17
CA LEU A 50 -6.31 3.48 3.42
C LEU A 50 -7.27 4.24 4.34
N TYR A 51 -7.85 3.55 5.33
CA TYR A 51 -8.68 4.21 6.35
C TYR A 51 -7.89 5.19 7.22
N GLY A 52 -6.62 4.89 7.50
CA GLY A 52 -5.72 5.81 8.20
C GLY A 52 -5.50 7.12 7.43
N VAL A 53 -5.22 7.05 6.14
CA VAL A 53 -5.09 8.24 5.27
C VAL A 53 -6.41 9.01 5.18
N TYR A 54 -7.53 8.28 5.04
CA TYR A 54 -8.86 8.88 5.06
C TYR A 54 -9.12 9.64 6.37
N GLY A 55 -8.84 9.01 7.52
CA GLY A 55 -9.01 9.61 8.83
C GLY A 55 -8.14 10.85 9.06
N LEU A 56 -6.90 10.86 8.56
CA LEU A 56 -6.02 12.04 8.62
C LEU A 56 -6.60 13.21 7.81
N LYS A 57 -7.19 12.92 6.65
CA LYS A 57 -7.85 13.94 5.85
C LYS A 57 -9.10 14.49 6.54
N GLU A 58 -9.98 13.61 7.05
CA GLU A 58 -11.22 14.00 7.72
C GLU A 58 -10.97 14.83 8.98
N SER A 59 -9.97 14.40 9.81
CA SER A 59 -9.71 15.03 11.11
C SER A 59 -8.83 16.27 11.03
N PHE A 60 -7.85 16.29 10.13
CA PHE A 60 -6.82 17.34 10.06
C PHE A 60 -6.82 18.10 8.72
N GLY A 61 -7.66 17.71 7.78
CA GLY A 61 -7.66 18.31 6.43
C GLY A 61 -6.40 18.02 5.62
N LEU A 62 -5.56 17.07 6.07
CA LEU A 62 -4.28 16.76 5.42
C LEU A 62 -4.51 16.11 4.05
N ASP A 63 -3.81 16.62 3.05
CA ASP A 63 -3.76 15.99 1.74
C ASP A 63 -3.13 14.59 1.84
N PRO A 64 -3.61 13.57 1.12
CA PRO A 64 -3.03 12.23 1.13
C PRO A 64 -1.53 12.20 0.85
N TYR A 65 -1.02 13.04 -0.05
CA TYR A 65 0.41 13.11 -0.29
C TYR A 65 1.18 13.76 0.88
N ALA A 66 0.56 14.76 1.53
CA ALA A 66 1.12 15.37 2.74
C ALA A 66 1.05 14.43 3.96
N SER A 67 0.24 13.38 3.90
CA SER A 67 0.14 12.36 4.95
C SER A 67 1.28 11.34 4.91
N LEU A 68 2.10 11.28 3.83
CA LEU A 68 3.24 10.35 3.70
C LEU A 68 4.18 10.34 4.91
N PRO A 69 4.69 11.50 5.40
CA PRO A 69 5.62 11.53 6.54
C PRO A 69 5.00 11.04 7.85
N VAL A 70 3.68 10.99 7.94
CA VAL A 70 2.96 10.46 9.11
C VAL A 70 2.63 8.99 8.91
N MET A 71 2.12 8.61 7.74
CA MET A 71 1.66 7.25 7.47
C MET A 71 2.80 6.23 7.38
N ILE A 72 3.94 6.60 6.80
CA ILE A 72 5.09 5.70 6.69
C ILE A 72 5.60 5.27 8.07
N PRO A 73 5.95 6.18 9.01
CA PRO A 73 6.41 5.77 10.34
C PRO A 73 5.29 5.17 11.20
N ALA A 74 4.04 5.59 11.05
CA ALA A 74 2.92 4.99 11.75
C ALA A 74 2.72 3.52 11.37
N MET A 75 2.67 3.22 10.07
CA MET A 75 2.54 1.84 9.57
C MET A 75 3.79 1.00 9.86
N PHE A 76 4.98 1.61 9.84
CA PHE A 76 6.20 0.95 10.30
C PHE A 76 6.07 0.52 11.77
N GLY A 77 5.65 1.44 12.65
CA GLY A 77 5.46 1.17 14.08
C GLY A 77 4.42 0.08 14.33
N VAL A 78 3.27 0.15 13.65
CA VAL A 78 2.22 -0.88 13.71
C VAL A 78 2.79 -2.23 13.28
N GLY A 79 3.51 -2.30 12.17
CA GLY A 79 4.10 -3.54 11.68
C GLY A 79 5.13 -4.13 12.64
N TYR A 80 6.02 -3.28 13.15
CA TYR A 80 7.02 -3.70 14.14
C TYR A 80 6.37 -4.29 15.40
N VAL A 81 5.38 -3.60 15.96
CA VAL A 81 4.64 -4.02 17.16
C VAL A 81 3.87 -5.32 16.90
N LEU A 82 3.14 -5.41 15.78
CA LEU A 82 2.40 -6.62 15.43
C LEU A 82 3.33 -7.83 15.29
N GLN A 83 4.45 -7.68 14.62
CA GLN A 83 5.42 -8.79 14.49
C GLN A 83 6.05 -9.15 15.84
N ARG A 84 6.52 -8.17 16.60
CA ARG A 84 7.28 -8.41 17.84
C ARG A 84 6.41 -8.96 18.96
N TRP A 85 5.19 -8.45 19.12
CA TRP A 85 4.35 -8.72 20.27
C TRP A 85 3.20 -9.67 20.00
N VAL A 86 2.70 -9.71 18.77
CA VAL A 86 1.55 -10.56 18.42
C VAL A 86 2.04 -11.81 17.67
N ILE A 87 2.59 -11.65 16.47
CA ILE A 87 2.91 -12.78 15.59
C ILE A 87 3.98 -13.66 16.21
N GLN A 88 5.07 -13.08 16.71
CA GLN A 88 6.19 -13.84 17.29
C GLN A 88 5.80 -14.59 18.55
N LYS A 89 5.00 -13.98 19.44
CA LYS A 89 4.54 -14.62 20.68
C LYS A 89 3.50 -15.71 20.40
N ALA A 90 2.54 -15.42 19.53
CA ALA A 90 1.46 -16.35 19.22
C ALA A 90 1.92 -17.56 18.37
N SER A 91 2.95 -17.39 17.55
CA SER A 91 3.50 -18.48 16.74
C SER A 91 4.30 -19.51 17.55
N HIS A 92 4.71 -19.20 18.78
CA HIS A 92 5.58 -20.05 19.61
C HIS A 92 6.84 -20.51 18.86
N GLY A 93 7.34 -19.72 17.93
CA GLY A 93 8.52 -20.00 17.11
C GLY A 93 8.33 -21.07 16.03
N LYS A 94 7.10 -21.54 15.78
CA LYS A 94 6.78 -22.46 14.70
C LYS A 94 6.24 -21.70 13.50
N ASP A 95 6.83 -21.93 12.35
CA ASP A 95 6.51 -21.22 11.11
C ASP A 95 5.07 -21.48 10.63
N GLU A 96 4.56 -22.69 10.81
CA GLU A 96 3.17 -23.05 10.47
C GLU A 96 2.13 -22.24 11.25
N ASN A 97 2.41 -21.92 12.50
CA ASN A 97 1.50 -21.14 13.33
C ASN A 97 1.40 -19.67 12.88
N ILE A 98 2.42 -19.14 12.21
CA ILE A 98 2.42 -17.77 11.69
C ILE A 98 1.31 -17.57 10.66
N LEU A 99 1.05 -18.56 9.80
CA LEU A 99 -0.05 -18.55 8.83
C LEU A 99 -1.40 -18.35 9.52
N LEU A 100 -1.67 -19.16 10.55
CA LEU A 100 -2.94 -19.08 11.30
C LEU A 100 -3.06 -17.78 12.06
N VAL A 101 -1.97 -17.29 12.67
CA VAL A 101 -1.95 -16.02 13.40
C VAL A 101 -2.20 -14.85 12.46
N THR A 102 -1.58 -14.82 11.27
CA THR A 102 -1.78 -13.74 10.30
C THR A 102 -3.18 -13.79 9.67
N LEU A 103 -3.76 -14.97 9.49
CA LEU A 103 -5.16 -15.11 9.06
C LEU A 103 -6.13 -14.60 10.14
N GLY A 104 -5.94 -15.00 11.40
CA GLY A 104 -6.72 -14.48 12.51
C GLY A 104 -6.59 -12.95 12.66
N LEU A 105 -5.37 -12.43 12.49
CA LEU A 105 -5.12 -10.98 12.49
C LEU A 105 -5.85 -10.27 11.36
N ALA A 106 -5.89 -10.85 10.15
CA ALA A 106 -6.64 -10.29 9.02
C ALA A 106 -8.13 -10.13 9.38
N ILE A 107 -8.74 -11.20 9.91
CA ILE A 107 -10.16 -11.18 10.33
C ILE A 107 -10.41 -10.13 11.41
N VAL A 108 -9.52 -10.00 12.39
CA VAL A 108 -9.63 -8.98 13.45
C VAL A 108 -9.55 -7.58 12.85
N LEU A 109 -8.58 -7.30 11.98
CA LEU A 109 -8.41 -5.98 11.35
C LEU A 109 -9.62 -5.61 10.48
N GLU A 110 -10.14 -6.57 9.70
CA GLU A 110 -11.34 -6.37 8.88
C GLU A 110 -12.57 -6.04 9.73
N ASN A 111 -12.80 -6.78 10.81
CA ASN A 111 -13.93 -6.52 11.71
C ASN A 111 -13.76 -5.20 12.48
N LEU A 112 -12.55 -4.83 12.90
CA LEU A 112 -12.29 -3.53 13.50
C LEU A 112 -12.58 -2.37 12.54
N ALA A 113 -12.19 -2.53 11.26
CA ALA A 113 -12.51 -1.54 10.23
C ALA A 113 -14.04 -1.40 10.05
N LEU A 114 -14.77 -2.52 10.00
CA LEU A 114 -16.23 -2.52 9.90
C LEU A 114 -16.91 -1.87 11.12
N LEU A 115 -16.38 -2.08 12.33
CA LEU A 115 -16.91 -1.46 13.54
C LEU A 115 -16.72 0.07 13.56
N TRP A 116 -15.57 0.57 13.10
CA TRP A 116 -15.26 2.00 13.15
C TRP A 116 -15.77 2.78 11.95
N PHE A 117 -15.67 2.21 10.76
CA PHE A 117 -15.99 2.90 9.51
C PHE A 117 -17.29 2.44 8.86
N LYS A 118 -17.92 1.39 9.42
CA LYS A 118 -19.10 0.72 8.82
C LYS A 118 -18.80 0.23 7.39
N SER A 119 -19.82 -0.19 6.66
CA SER A 119 -19.67 -0.67 5.27
C SER A 119 -19.76 0.45 4.23
N ASP A 120 -19.61 1.72 4.63
CA ASP A 120 -19.75 2.84 3.70
C ASP A 120 -18.50 3.01 2.85
N THR A 121 -18.68 2.99 1.53
CA THR A 121 -17.64 3.35 0.57
C THR A 121 -17.41 4.86 0.67
N ARG A 122 -16.33 5.26 1.30
CA ARG A 122 -16.00 6.67 1.50
C ARG A 122 -15.14 7.18 0.38
N THR A 123 -15.62 8.24 -0.28
CA THR A 123 -14.92 8.94 -1.36
C THR A 123 -14.30 10.22 -0.83
N ILE A 124 -13.14 10.58 -1.36
CA ILE A 124 -12.49 11.84 -1.03
C ILE A 124 -12.47 12.71 -2.30
N ASP A 125 -13.22 13.81 -2.29
CA ASP A 125 -13.15 14.80 -3.36
C ASP A 125 -11.94 15.73 -3.13
N MET A 126 -11.12 15.85 -4.16
CA MET A 126 -9.97 16.75 -4.15
C MET A 126 -9.99 17.64 -5.39
N ALA A 127 -9.60 18.91 -5.22
CA ALA A 127 -9.60 19.88 -6.31
C ALA A 127 -8.72 19.47 -7.52
N TYR A 128 -7.67 18.66 -7.28
CA TYR A 128 -6.74 18.22 -8.32
C TYR A 128 -7.07 16.81 -8.91
N THR A 129 -8.12 16.15 -8.42
CA THR A 129 -8.54 14.83 -8.93
C THR A 129 -8.93 14.89 -10.40
N LEU A 130 -9.49 16.03 -10.82
CA LEU A 130 -9.90 16.31 -12.19
C LEU A 130 -8.80 16.92 -13.06
N ALA A 131 -7.64 17.25 -12.46
CA ALA A 131 -6.53 17.79 -13.24
C ALA A 131 -5.92 16.70 -14.14
N THR A 132 -5.91 16.96 -15.44
CA THR A 132 -5.35 16.07 -16.46
C THR A 132 -4.18 16.72 -17.15
N LEU A 133 -3.16 15.94 -17.44
CA LEU A 133 -2.05 16.33 -18.29
C LEU A 133 -2.19 15.65 -19.66
N GLU A 134 -2.08 16.44 -20.71
CA GLU A 134 -2.05 15.94 -22.08
C GLU A 134 -0.62 15.56 -22.44
N LEU A 135 -0.36 14.26 -22.55
CA LEU A 135 0.91 13.73 -23.07
C LEU A 135 0.69 13.25 -24.51
N GLY A 136 0.87 14.15 -25.47
CA GLY A 136 0.65 13.85 -26.89
C GLY A 136 -0.82 13.56 -27.17
N SER A 137 -1.14 12.32 -27.54
CA SER A 137 -2.51 11.88 -27.86
C SER A 137 -3.26 11.27 -26.66
N ALA A 138 -2.64 11.17 -25.46
CA ALA A 138 -3.24 10.59 -24.27
C ALA A 138 -3.39 11.64 -23.17
N THR A 139 -4.55 11.62 -22.52
CA THR A 139 -4.81 12.37 -21.28
C THR A 139 -4.61 11.47 -20.08
N ILE A 140 -3.74 11.88 -19.16
CA ILE A 140 -3.47 11.15 -17.90
C ILE A 140 -3.85 12.04 -16.73
N ALA A 141 -4.54 11.47 -15.74
CA ALA A 141 -4.84 12.19 -14.51
C ALA A 141 -3.55 12.50 -13.73
N LEU A 142 -3.38 13.73 -13.29
CA LEU A 142 -2.23 14.20 -12.53
C LEU A 142 -1.96 13.34 -11.28
N PRO A 143 -2.97 12.92 -10.49
CA PRO A 143 -2.74 12.04 -9.35
C PRO A 143 -2.03 10.73 -9.69
N LYS A 144 -2.32 10.13 -10.86
CA LYS A 144 -1.67 8.89 -11.30
C LYS A 144 -0.19 9.08 -11.60
N LEU A 145 0.16 10.22 -12.19
CA LEU A 145 1.57 10.53 -12.49
C LEU A 145 2.37 10.80 -11.21
N ILE A 146 1.77 11.51 -10.25
CA ILE A 146 2.38 11.74 -8.92
C ILE A 146 2.55 10.41 -8.19
N ALA A 147 1.53 9.55 -8.21
CA ALA A 147 1.58 8.23 -7.60
C ALA A 147 2.68 7.35 -8.22
N PHE A 148 2.83 7.39 -9.53
CA PHE A 148 3.90 6.68 -10.26
C PHE A 148 5.29 7.16 -9.82
N ALA A 149 5.53 8.47 -9.87
CA ALA A 149 6.80 9.05 -9.46
C ALA A 149 7.11 8.77 -7.98
N GLY A 150 6.11 8.94 -7.11
CA GLY A 150 6.24 8.65 -5.69
C GLY A 150 6.54 7.17 -5.40
N ALA A 151 5.87 6.25 -6.08
CA ALA A 151 6.12 4.82 -5.95
C ALA A 151 7.55 4.45 -6.37
N LEU A 152 8.07 5.05 -7.45
CA LEU A 152 9.45 4.86 -7.87
C LEU A 152 10.45 5.40 -6.83
N VAL A 153 10.20 6.58 -6.27
CA VAL A 153 11.06 7.16 -5.23
C VAL A 153 11.08 6.27 -3.99
N VAL A 154 9.92 5.84 -3.49
CA VAL A 154 9.84 4.95 -2.32
C VAL A 154 10.51 3.61 -2.59
N SER A 155 10.33 3.03 -3.78
CA SER A 155 11.00 1.79 -4.18
C SER A 155 12.52 1.95 -4.25
N ALA A 156 13.01 3.08 -4.78
CA ALA A 156 14.44 3.39 -4.82
C ALA A 156 15.03 3.60 -3.41
N LEU A 157 14.29 4.27 -2.51
CA LEU A 157 14.68 4.41 -1.11
C LEU A 157 14.74 3.06 -0.41
N LEU A 158 13.75 2.18 -0.63
CA LEU A 158 13.77 0.82 -0.09
C LEU A 158 14.99 0.04 -0.60
N TRP A 159 15.26 0.10 -1.90
CA TRP A 159 16.44 -0.53 -2.48
C TRP A 159 17.73 0.01 -1.85
N LEU A 160 17.83 1.34 -1.63
CA LEU A 160 18.98 1.97 -0.99
C LEU A 160 19.16 1.46 0.46
N VAL A 161 18.08 1.43 1.24
CA VAL A 161 18.09 0.89 2.61
C VAL A 161 18.54 -0.57 2.59
N MET A 162 17.97 -1.39 1.74
CA MET A 162 18.31 -2.80 1.65
C MET A 162 19.74 -3.04 1.17
N SER A 163 20.26 -2.23 0.24
CA SER A 163 21.59 -2.46 -0.34
C SER A 163 22.73 -1.85 0.46
N LYS A 164 22.52 -0.72 1.13
CA LYS A 164 23.58 0.10 1.72
C LYS A 164 23.64 0.09 3.24
N THR A 165 22.57 -0.36 3.95
CA THR A 165 22.53 -0.33 5.41
C THR A 165 22.92 -1.67 6.05
N ASP A 166 23.33 -1.61 7.34
CA ASP A 166 23.58 -2.80 8.17
C ASP A 166 22.33 -3.63 8.35
N LEU A 167 21.17 -2.96 8.48
CA LEU A 167 19.88 -3.61 8.55
C LEU A 167 19.61 -4.46 7.29
N GLY A 168 19.85 -3.91 6.11
CA GLY A 168 19.70 -4.67 4.86
C GLY A 168 20.67 -5.85 4.78
N ARG A 169 21.88 -5.74 5.34
CA ARG A 169 22.83 -6.87 5.44
C ARG A 169 22.30 -7.94 6.40
N ALA A 170 21.81 -7.54 7.57
CA ALA A 170 21.23 -8.45 8.55
C ALA A 170 19.99 -9.18 8.00
N ILE A 171 19.10 -8.45 7.32
CA ILE A 171 17.91 -9.02 6.66
C ILE A 171 18.31 -10.10 5.65
N ARG A 172 19.29 -9.82 4.77
CA ARG A 172 19.78 -10.81 3.80
C ARG A 172 20.47 -12.00 4.45
N ALA A 173 21.19 -11.80 5.54
CA ALA A 173 21.83 -12.89 6.27
C ALA A 173 20.79 -13.82 6.87
N VAL A 174 19.78 -13.29 7.57
CA VAL A 174 18.68 -14.06 8.18
C VAL A 174 17.84 -14.76 7.12
N ALA A 175 17.58 -14.11 5.98
CA ALA A 175 16.84 -14.68 4.87
C ALA A 175 17.56 -15.88 4.19
N ARG A 176 18.89 -15.90 4.24
CA ARG A 176 19.67 -17.02 3.70
C ARG A 176 19.77 -18.19 4.67
N GLU A 177 20.13 -17.90 5.91
CA GLU A 177 20.40 -18.93 6.92
C GLU A 177 20.15 -18.36 8.32
N LYS A 178 19.00 -18.71 8.89
CA LYS A 178 18.53 -18.23 10.20
C LYS A 178 19.48 -18.63 11.34
N VAL A 179 19.91 -19.91 11.33
CA VAL A 179 20.76 -20.46 12.42
C VAL A 179 22.16 -19.86 12.35
N GLY A 180 22.72 -19.77 11.16
CA GLY A 180 24.02 -19.12 10.94
C GLY A 180 24.03 -17.65 11.37
N ALA A 181 22.96 -16.90 11.06
CA ALA A 181 22.81 -15.51 11.49
C ALA A 181 22.75 -15.38 13.01
N GLN A 182 22.04 -16.28 13.71
CA GLN A 182 21.99 -16.31 15.18
C GLN A 182 23.37 -16.59 15.81
N LEU A 183 24.11 -17.53 15.24
CA LEU A 183 25.48 -17.85 15.71
C LEU A 183 26.44 -16.68 15.56
N MET A 184 26.20 -15.80 14.58
CA MET A 184 26.95 -14.56 14.36
C MET A 184 26.44 -13.39 15.24
N GLY A 185 25.52 -13.63 16.18
CA GLY A 185 25.00 -12.64 17.11
C GLY A 185 23.89 -11.73 16.57
N ILE A 186 23.29 -12.07 15.42
CA ILE A 186 22.15 -11.29 14.87
C ILE A 186 20.87 -11.67 15.62
N ASP A 187 20.18 -10.66 16.19
CA ASP A 187 18.83 -10.85 16.75
C ASP A 187 17.81 -11.04 15.63
N VAL A 188 17.54 -12.29 15.29
CA VAL A 188 16.58 -12.69 14.25
C VAL A 188 15.17 -12.14 14.53
N ALA A 189 14.78 -12.10 15.81
CA ALA A 189 13.47 -11.60 16.20
C ALA A 189 13.32 -10.10 15.90
N HIS A 190 14.38 -9.33 16.15
CA HIS A 190 14.43 -7.92 15.79
C HIS A 190 14.42 -7.71 14.27
N VAL A 191 15.19 -8.52 13.53
CA VAL A 191 15.24 -8.46 12.06
C VAL A 191 13.86 -8.77 11.45
N TYR A 192 13.14 -9.76 11.98
CA TYR A 192 11.76 -10.06 11.56
C TYR A 192 10.82 -8.88 11.79
N ALA A 193 10.88 -8.26 12.99
CA ALA A 193 10.05 -7.10 13.31
C ALA A 193 10.37 -5.89 12.43
N MET A 194 11.65 -5.64 12.15
CA MET A 194 12.08 -4.57 11.24
C MET A 194 11.61 -4.81 9.81
N SER A 195 11.75 -6.02 9.29
CA SER A 195 11.32 -6.39 7.94
C SER A 195 9.80 -6.24 7.79
N PHE A 196 9.05 -6.69 8.78
CA PHE A 196 7.60 -6.55 8.81
C PHE A 196 7.17 -5.09 8.89
N GLY A 197 7.85 -4.29 9.73
CA GLY A 197 7.63 -2.84 9.82
C GLY A 197 7.88 -2.12 8.50
N ILE A 198 8.99 -2.42 7.81
CA ILE A 198 9.30 -1.85 6.50
C ILE A 198 8.26 -2.27 5.46
N GLY A 199 7.85 -3.54 5.46
CA GLY A 199 6.80 -4.03 4.57
C GLY A 199 5.48 -3.28 4.74
N LEU A 200 5.05 -3.03 6.00
CA LEU A 200 3.86 -2.24 6.27
C LEU A 200 4.06 -0.73 6.00
N ALA A 201 5.26 -0.20 6.17
CA ALA A 201 5.58 1.17 5.75
C ALA A 201 5.39 1.39 4.25
N CYS A 202 5.75 0.40 3.42
CA CYS A 202 5.45 0.41 1.98
C CYS A 202 3.94 0.45 1.71
N LEU A 203 3.12 -0.27 2.51
CA LEU A 203 1.66 -0.18 2.41
C LEU A 203 1.13 1.20 2.80
N GLY A 204 1.70 1.83 3.84
CA GLY A 204 1.38 3.20 4.22
C GLY A 204 1.61 4.20 3.09
N ALA A 205 2.76 4.09 2.43
CA ALA A 205 3.08 4.90 1.25
C ALA A 205 2.14 4.58 0.08
N ALA A 206 1.91 3.30 -0.21
CA ALA A 206 1.00 2.88 -1.27
C ALA A 206 -0.44 3.36 -1.05
N ALA A 207 -0.93 3.37 0.20
CA ALA A 207 -2.26 3.88 0.54
C ALA A 207 -2.39 5.39 0.25
N CYS A 208 -1.33 6.18 0.56
CA CYS A 208 -1.31 7.61 0.23
C CYS A 208 -1.35 7.87 -1.29
N PHE A 209 -0.74 6.99 -2.08
CA PHE A 209 -0.76 7.11 -3.55
C PHE A 209 -2.03 6.53 -4.17
N LEU A 210 -2.58 5.48 -3.58
CA LEU A 210 -3.75 4.78 -4.11
C LEU A 210 -5.02 5.60 -3.94
N LEU A 211 -5.19 6.23 -2.79
CA LEU A 211 -6.41 6.93 -2.42
C LEU A 211 -6.79 8.04 -3.42
N PRO A 212 -5.90 8.95 -3.85
CA PRO A 212 -6.22 9.95 -4.87
C PRO A 212 -6.38 9.38 -6.29
N ALA A 213 -5.70 8.28 -6.58
CA ALA A 213 -5.67 7.69 -7.93
C ALA A 213 -6.90 6.83 -8.24
N TYR A 214 -7.57 6.26 -7.23
CA TYR A 214 -8.74 5.40 -7.41
C TYR A 214 -10.02 6.17 -7.68
N TYR A 215 -10.08 7.47 -7.41
CA TYR A 215 -11.28 8.30 -7.49
C TYR A 215 -11.47 9.07 -8.78
N VAL A 216 -10.81 8.69 -9.85
CA VAL A 216 -10.90 9.38 -11.15
C VAL A 216 -12.08 8.88 -12.01
N ASN A 217 -13.17 8.32 -11.45
CA ASN A 217 -14.33 8.04 -12.30
C ASN A 217 -15.70 8.06 -11.59
N PRO A 218 -16.24 9.24 -11.23
CA PRO A 218 -17.67 9.36 -10.93
C PRO A 218 -18.55 9.62 -12.15
N ASP A 219 -18.00 9.97 -13.34
CA ASP A 219 -18.80 10.51 -14.45
C ASP A 219 -19.04 9.55 -15.62
N ARG A 220 -19.72 8.43 -15.39
CA ARG A 220 -20.42 7.73 -16.49
C ARG A 220 -21.92 7.59 -16.32
N LYS A 221 -22.52 8.14 -15.26
CA LYS A 221 -23.96 8.00 -15.01
C LYS A 221 -24.79 9.28 -15.14
N SER A 222 -24.21 10.47 -15.11
CA SER A 222 -25.00 11.71 -15.18
C SER A 222 -25.36 12.18 -16.59
N THR A 223 -24.59 11.77 -17.60
CA THR A 223 -24.84 12.24 -18.98
C THR A 223 -25.88 11.41 -19.74
N ARG A 224 -26.33 10.27 -19.21
CA ARG A 224 -27.37 9.45 -19.88
C ARG A 224 -28.80 9.63 -19.36
N LEU A 225 -28.99 10.38 -18.28
CA LEU A 225 -30.32 10.57 -17.71
C LEU A 225 -30.98 11.92 -18.06
N ASN A 226 -30.25 12.82 -18.74
CA ASN A 226 -30.77 14.13 -19.09
C ASN A 226 -31.16 14.30 -20.58
N SER A 227 -31.12 13.22 -21.37
CA SER A 227 -31.52 13.27 -22.77
C SER A 227 -32.84 12.56 -23.09
N SER A 228 -33.62 12.12 -22.06
CA SER A 228 -34.88 11.41 -22.30
C SER A 228 -36.15 12.11 -21.76
N HIS A 229 -36.07 13.41 -21.42
CA HIS A 229 -37.24 14.17 -20.98
C HIS A 229 -37.54 15.47 -21.74
N THR A 230 -37.15 15.56 -22.96
CA THR A 230 -37.64 16.65 -23.82
C THR A 230 -38.05 16.09 -25.17
N ASP A 231 -39.16 15.37 -25.19
CA ASP A 231 -40.02 15.21 -26.35
C ASP A 231 -41.28 14.43 -25.94
N ILE A 232 -42.22 15.09 -25.34
CA ILE A 232 -43.68 14.82 -25.45
C ILE A 232 -44.40 16.09 -24.96
N SER A 233 -44.73 16.97 -25.89
CA SER A 233 -45.96 17.82 -25.81
C SER A 233 -46.24 18.33 -27.24
#